data_615dd09ed6835f1b365090eda3189eb4
#
_entry.id   615dd09ed6835f1b365090eda3189eb4
#
_cell.length_a   1.000
_cell.length_b   1.000
_cell.length_c   1.000
_cell.angle_alpha   90.00
_cell.angle_beta   90.00
_cell.angle_gamma   90.00
#
_symmetry.space_group_name_H-M   'P 1'
#
loop_
_entity.id
_entity.type
_entity.pdbx_description
1 polymer ?
#
loop_
_entity_poly.entity_id
_entity_poly.type
_entity_poly.pdbx_seq_one_letter_code
_entity_poly.pdbx_strand_id
1 'polypeptide(L)'
;LDGDWVGGWQDKSKWVSVKAQFKTERGTLKAAFDIQAVEGPKSFTVGKVSLTGAAFHLEATKDDLVLVLEGRLNGDTIKGDWRKAGGRGAFTLLRVAKVEPKLFDQYVGSYQLAPDNFISIGRQTRTGQNPRLRYVERKSGRSGALTPLSDTTFIGGPALGFDYPADVQITFVKDSRGEIEGLQWLQGQTKGMFAKTLRLKEEEVKFPSGAHVLAGTFVAPPTRGPHPAIVLAHGSTPLSRHYFGADPYMYPAHGVAVLFYDKRGVGASTGARTENIEELAEDLLAGVAYLRTRADIDPKQIGLYGHSEGGWVAPEAAARSKDVAFIIAGAASGLPRQENIIYEIDGDMRWAGFAETERAKARTLWKLRNEAVRSNGESWNTWRAEVLKAKDKPWFSRARMPSTVSEMNDANRARLMNFIDDERIWWYDPVPAWERITIPALVYESEWDKDVPAKESAAIIERALEKAGNKDYTIKIFPKSQHGQWAMETEYPYNPLSHRVHYDLLFNWLLRHVKAPRR
;
A
#
# COMPACT_ATOMS: atom_id res chain seq x y z
N LEU A 1 -5.19 7.80 32.71
CA LEU A 1 -5.04 6.62 31.83
C LEU A 1 -5.69 6.83 30.47
N ASP A 2 -6.67 7.74 30.37
CA ASP A 2 -7.46 7.98 29.15
C ASP A 2 -6.58 8.21 27.91
N GLY A 3 -6.98 7.62 26.78
CA GLY A 3 -6.32 7.72 25.49
C GLY A 3 -6.07 6.36 24.84
N ASP A 4 -5.36 6.41 23.71
CA ASP A 4 -4.99 5.23 22.94
C ASP A 4 -3.61 4.71 23.40
N TRP A 5 -3.49 3.39 23.41
CA TRP A 5 -2.29 2.70 23.84
C TRP A 5 -1.93 1.59 22.86
N VAL A 6 -0.65 1.39 22.64
CA VAL A 6 -0.11 0.27 21.84
C VAL A 6 0.91 -0.49 22.68
N GLY A 7 1.01 -1.78 22.45
CA GLY A 7 1.98 -2.58 23.20
C GLY A 7 1.85 -4.05 22.91
N GLY A 8 2.22 -4.86 23.90
CA GLY A 8 2.10 -6.31 23.77
C GLY A 8 3.04 -7.08 24.67
N TRP A 9 3.17 -8.35 24.33
CA TRP A 9 3.99 -9.30 25.07
C TRP A 9 4.50 -10.41 24.15
N GLN A 10 5.46 -11.16 24.65
CA GLN A 10 5.90 -12.39 24.03
C GLN A 10 5.17 -13.58 24.65
N ASP A 11 4.49 -14.37 23.81
CA ASP A 11 3.88 -15.64 24.19
C ASP A 11 4.65 -16.78 23.49
N LYS A 12 5.44 -17.52 24.28
CA LYS A 12 6.43 -18.48 23.76
C LYS A 12 7.43 -17.75 22.83
N SER A 13 7.45 -18.11 21.54
CA SER A 13 8.32 -17.48 20.53
C SER A 13 7.61 -16.39 19.71
N LYS A 14 6.31 -16.14 19.95
CA LYS A 14 5.52 -15.20 19.12
C LYS A 14 5.23 -13.91 19.89
N TRP A 15 5.35 -12.79 19.21
CA TRP A 15 4.87 -11.52 19.72
C TRP A 15 3.37 -11.37 19.54
N VAL A 16 2.72 -10.91 20.58
CA VAL A 16 1.31 -10.51 20.58
C VAL A 16 1.29 -8.99 20.67
N SER A 17 0.86 -8.33 19.60
CA SER A 17 0.71 -6.88 19.54
C SER A 17 -0.74 -6.50 19.88
N VAL A 18 -0.92 -5.47 20.68
CA VAL A 18 -2.23 -5.04 21.14
C VAL A 18 -2.46 -3.54 20.94
N LYS A 19 -3.73 -3.19 20.77
CA LYS A 19 -4.24 -1.82 20.90
C LYS A 19 -5.24 -1.78 22.03
N ALA A 20 -5.14 -0.78 22.87
CA ALA A 20 -6.11 -0.52 23.92
C ALA A 20 -6.53 0.95 23.86
N GLN A 21 -7.79 1.21 24.14
CA GLN A 21 -8.31 2.55 24.36
C GLN A 21 -8.94 2.59 25.74
N PHE A 22 -8.48 3.52 26.56
CA PHE A 22 -9.05 3.76 27.88
C PHE A 22 -9.83 5.07 27.89
N LYS A 23 -10.98 5.06 28.57
CA LYS A 23 -11.85 6.24 28.72
C LYS A 23 -12.55 6.22 30.06
N THR A 24 -12.45 7.33 30.78
CA THR A 24 -13.21 7.54 32.02
C THR A 24 -14.56 8.19 31.70
N GLU A 25 -15.64 7.45 31.96
CA GLU A 25 -17.01 7.93 31.76
C GLU A 25 -17.77 7.93 33.09
N ARG A 26 -18.21 9.09 33.54
CA ARG A 26 -18.95 9.28 34.81
C ARG A 26 -18.21 8.66 36.01
N GLY A 27 -16.88 8.83 36.06
CA GLY A 27 -16.04 8.30 37.13
C GLY A 27 -15.68 6.81 36.99
N THR A 28 -16.19 6.12 35.98
CA THR A 28 -15.90 4.71 35.73
C THR A 28 -14.93 4.58 34.58
N LEU A 29 -13.81 3.88 34.80
CA LEU A 29 -12.84 3.57 33.75
C LEU A 29 -13.39 2.45 32.87
N LYS A 30 -13.41 2.66 31.55
CA LYS A 30 -13.75 1.67 30.53
C LYS A 30 -12.55 1.44 29.61
N ALA A 31 -12.50 0.28 28.97
CA ALA A 31 -11.49 -0.03 27.96
C ALA A 31 -12.08 -0.78 26.77
N ALA A 32 -11.56 -0.45 25.57
CA ALA A 32 -11.56 -1.34 24.42
C ALA A 32 -10.18 -1.99 24.32
N PHE A 33 -10.11 -3.25 23.97
CA PHE A 33 -8.86 -4.01 23.92
C PHE A 33 -8.86 -4.99 22.75
N ASP A 34 -7.89 -4.80 21.84
CA ASP A 34 -7.78 -5.58 20.62
C ASP A 34 -6.38 -6.20 20.50
N ILE A 35 -6.33 -7.48 20.16
CA ILE A 35 -5.10 -8.09 19.65
C ILE A 35 -5.02 -7.78 18.16
N GLN A 36 -3.89 -7.21 17.72
CA GLN A 36 -3.62 -6.98 16.32
C GLN A 36 -3.33 -8.31 15.62
N ALA A 37 -4.01 -8.56 14.52
CA ALA A 37 -3.78 -9.72 13.66
C ALA A 37 -3.84 -9.26 12.19
N VAL A 38 -3.20 -9.99 11.31
CA VAL A 38 -3.14 -9.69 9.87
C VAL A 38 -4.52 -9.66 9.24
N GLU A 39 -5.41 -10.53 9.71
CA GLU A 39 -6.80 -10.64 9.24
C GLU A 39 -7.73 -9.53 9.78
N GLY A 40 -7.18 -8.60 10.55
CA GLY A 40 -7.90 -7.56 11.27
C GLY A 40 -7.83 -7.73 12.79
N PRO A 41 -8.20 -6.70 13.55
CA PRO A 41 -8.14 -6.74 15.00
C PRO A 41 -9.08 -7.79 15.56
N LYS A 42 -8.63 -8.50 16.60
CA LYS A 42 -9.44 -9.45 17.36
C LYS A 42 -9.81 -8.80 18.68
N SER A 43 -11.05 -8.30 18.77
CA SER A 43 -11.57 -7.60 19.94
C SER A 43 -11.83 -8.55 21.10
N PHE A 44 -11.52 -8.09 22.30
CA PHE A 44 -11.82 -8.76 23.56
C PHE A 44 -12.91 -8.00 24.30
N THR A 45 -13.76 -8.73 25.00
CA THR A 45 -14.70 -8.12 25.95
C THR A 45 -13.96 -7.82 27.25
N VAL A 46 -13.87 -6.54 27.62
CA VAL A 46 -13.25 -6.14 28.89
C VAL A 46 -14.25 -6.27 30.03
N GLY A 47 -14.02 -7.22 30.93
CA GLY A 47 -14.84 -7.46 32.11
C GLY A 47 -14.49 -6.53 33.26
N LYS A 48 -13.19 -6.24 33.46
CA LYS A 48 -12.72 -5.37 34.53
C LYS A 48 -11.51 -4.56 34.07
N VAL A 49 -11.51 -3.27 34.37
CA VAL A 49 -10.33 -2.40 34.23
C VAL A 49 -10.28 -1.43 35.40
N SER A 50 -9.10 -1.23 35.98
CA SER A 50 -8.93 -0.29 37.11
C SER A 50 -7.50 0.27 37.15
N LEU A 51 -7.40 1.49 37.68
CA LEU A 51 -6.16 2.13 38.06
C LEU A 51 -6.30 2.68 39.48
N THR A 52 -5.54 2.15 40.43
CA THR A 52 -5.54 2.58 41.84
C THR A 52 -4.15 3.10 42.18
N GLY A 53 -4.01 4.42 42.30
CA GLY A 53 -2.70 5.05 42.31
C GLY A 53 -1.97 4.75 40.99
N ALA A 54 -0.84 4.04 41.06
CA ALA A 54 -0.13 3.57 39.88
C ALA A 54 -0.44 2.10 39.52
N ALA A 55 -1.19 1.38 40.34
CA ALA A 55 -1.47 -0.04 40.09
C ALA A 55 -2.57 -0.20 39.02
N PHE A 56 -2.20 -0.84 37.93
CA PHE A 56 -3.06 -1.12 36.78
C PHE A 56 -3.52 -2.57 36.79
N HIS A 57 -4.81 -2.79 36.51
CA HIS A 57 -5.39 -4.10 36.30
C HIS A 57 -6.36 -4.07 35.12
N LEU A 58 -6.31 -5.10 34.26
CA LEU A 58 -7.26 -5.33 33.18
C LEU A 58 -7.55 -6.83 33.07
N GLU A 59 -8.83 -7.17 32.99
CA GLU A 59 -9.31 -8.51 32.69
C GLU A 59 -10.19 -8.47 31.44
N ALA A 60 -9.86 -9.28 30.46
CA ALA A 60 -10.54 -9.32 29.18
C ALA A 60 -10.76 -10.76 28.73
N THR A 61 -11.88 -10.99 28.06
CA THR A 61 -12.31 -12.33 27.62
C THR A 61 -12.58 -12.34 26.12
N LYS A 62 -12.26 -13.46 25.50
CA LYS A 62 -12.68 -13.79 24.14
C LYS A 62 -12.87 -15.29 24.03
N ASP A 63 -14.07 -15.71 23.65
CA ASP A 63 -14.47 -17.13 23.70
C ASP A 63 -14.19 -17.68 25.11
N ASP A 64 -13.50 -18.82 25.23
CA ASP A 64 -13.10 -19.41 26.51
C ASP A 64 -11.77 -18.86 27.07
N LEU A 65 -11.16 -17.89 26.40
CA LEU A 65 -9.88 -17.31 26.82
C LEU A 65 -10.11 -16.14 27.79
N VAL A 66 -9.55 -16.25 28.99
CA VAL A 66 -9.43 -15.15 29.96
C VAL A 66 -7.99 -14.65 29.96
N LEU A 67 -7.80 -13.35 29.68
CA LEU A 67 -6.53 -12.65 29.74
C LEU A 67 -6.56 -11.66 30.90
N VAL A 68 -5.52 -11.69 31.73
CA VAL A 68 -5.34 -10.72 32.82
C VAL A 68 -4.01 -10.01 32.65
N LEU A 69 -4.03 -8.68 32.75
CA LEU A 69 -2.85 -7.82 32.77
C LEU A 69 -2.78 -7.12 34.13
N GLU A 70 -1.67 -7.26 34.84
CA GLU A 70 -1.38 -6.58 36.11
C GLU A 70 -0.06 -5.85 36.02
N GLY A 71 -0.04 -4.55 36.31
CA GLY A 71 1.16 -3.74 36.12
C GLY A 71 1.14 -2.42 36.87
N ARG A 72 2.10 -1.56 36.53
CA ARG A 72 2.21 -0.21 37.08
C ARG A 72 2.32 0.82 35.95
N LEU A 73 1.54 1.87 36.10
CA LEU A 73 1.65 3.07 35.27
C LEU A 73 2.85 3.91 35.77
N ASN A 74 3.74 4.26 34.85
CA ASN A 74 4.82 5.22 35.06
C ASN A 74 4.90 6.16 33.85
N GLY A 75 4.44 7.40 34.01
CA GLY A 75 4.28 8.33 32.90
C GLY A 75 3.36 7.76 31.82
N ASP A 76 3.88 7.65 30.59
CA ASP A 76 3.16 7.13 29.42
C ASP A 76 3.45 5.64 29.15
N THR A 77 3.85 4.90 30.17
CA THR A 77 4.17 3.48 30.05
C THR A 77 3.49 2.68 31.16
N ILE A 78 2.86 1.56 30.77
CA ILE A 78 2.42 0.53 31.72
C ILE A 78 3.30 -0.70 31.50
N LYS A 79 3.96 -1.18 32.56
CA LYS A 79 4.73 -2.43 32.55
C LYS A 79 4.21 -3.35 33.63
N GLY A 80 4.20 -4.65 33.36
CA GLY A 80 3.76 -5.65 34.32
C GLY A 80 3.73 -7.03 33.72
N ASP A 81 2.89 -7.89 34.32
CA ASP A 81 2.75 -9.29 33.94
C ASP A 81 1.39 -9.57 33.31
N TRP A 82 1.40 -10.37 32.26
CA TRP A 82 0.19 -10.94 31.67
C TRP A 82 0.06 -12.40 32.09
N ARG A 83 -1.20 -12.87 32.21
CA ARG A 83 -1.51 -14.26 32.45
C ARG A 83 -2.78 -14.69 31.70
N LYS A 84 -2.77 -15.92 31.23
CA LYS A 84 -3.90 -16.64 30.63
C LYS A 84 -3.73 -18.14 30.90
N ALA A 85 -4.74 -18.97 30.61
CA ALA A 85 -4.59 -20.41 30.64
C ALA A 85 -3.38 -20.85 29.78
N GLY A 86 -2.43 -21.55 30.37
CA GLY A 86 -1.24 -22.08 29.73
C GLY A 86 -0.11 -21.08 29.41
N GLY A 87 -0.17 -19.83 29.93
CA GLY A 87 0.89 -18.84 29.69
C GLY A 87 0.90 -17.67 30.66
N ARG A 88 2.10 -17.15 30.88
CA ARG A 88 2.37 -15.91 31.63
C ARG A 88 3.68 -15.27 31.15
N GLY A 89 3.85 -13.98 31.39
CA GLY A 89 5.09 -13.25 31.06
C GLY A 89 4.92 -11.75 31.23
N ALA A 90 5.95 -11.01 30.88
CA ALA A 90 5.94 -9.55 30.98
C ALA A 90 5.18 -8.92 29.79
N PHE A 91 4.51 -7.79 30.02
CA PHE A 91 3.93 -6.94 28.99
C PHE A 91 4.36 -5.49 29.12
N THR A 92 4.21 -4.76 28.01
CA THR A 92 4.39 -3.31 27.99
C THR A 92 3.26 -2.68 27.16
N LEU A 93 2.66 -1.61 27.68
CA LEU A 93 1.82 -0.70 26.91
C LEU A 93 2.44 0.69 26.92
N LEU A 94 2.43 1.35 25.77
CA LEU A 94 2.90 2.71 25.53
C LEU A 94 1.72 3.58 25.15
N ARG A 95 1.60 4.75 25.75
CA ARG A 95 0.55 5.71 25.38
C ARG A 95 0.85 6.26 24.00
N VAL A 96 -0.15 6.29 23.15
CA VAL A 96 -0.09 6.96 21.85
C VAL A 96 -0.34 8.46 22.08
N ALA A 97 0.59 9.29 21.65
CA ALA A 97 0.44 10.72 21.75
C ALA A 97 -0.61 11.23 20.75
N LYS A 98 -1.42 12.19 21.17
CA LYS A 98 -2.30 12.93 20.29
C LYS A 98 -1.49 14.00 19.58
N VAL A 99 -1.17 13.78 18.32
CA VAL A 99 -0.41 14.68 17.48
C VAL A 99 -1.34 15.27 16.42
N GLU A 100 -1.32 16.60 16.28
CA GLU A 100 -2.09 17.27 15.23
C GLU A 100 -1.56 16.86 13.85
N PRO A 101 -2.42 16.40 12.93
CA PRO A 101 -1.99 15.92 11.61
C PRO A 101 -1.17 16.94 10.81
N LYS A 102 -1.37 18.25 11.03
CA LYS A 102 -0.60 19.33 10.41
C LYS A 102 0.88 19.28 10.82
N LEU A 103 1.20 18.76 12.00
CA LEU A 103 2.58 18.62 12.46
C LEU A 103 3.36 17.63 11.58
N PHE A 104 2.69 16.65 10.98
CA PHE A 104 3.33 15.65 10.13
C PHE A 104 4.00 16.26 8.89
N ASP A 105 3.50 17.37 8.39
CA ASP A 105 4.04 18.03 7.19
C ASP A 105 5.48 18.52 7.42
N GLN A 106 5.87 18.80 8.69
CA GLN A 106 7.24 19.20 9.05
C GLN A 106 8.24 18.04 8.95
N TYR A 107 7.77 16.79 8.98
CA TYR A 107 8.60 15.59 9.02
C TYR A 107 8.73 14.90 7.66
N VAL A 108 7.91 15.33 6.70
CA VAL A 108 7.93 14.77 5.34
C VAL A 108 9.24 15.11 4.63
N GLY A 109 9.81 14.14 3.93
CA GLY A 109 11.06 14.33 3.19
C GLY A 109 11.99 13.14 3.29
N SER A 110 13.26 13.36 2.98
CA SER A 110 14.28 12.32 3.01
C SER A 110 15.46 12.71 3.92
N TYR A 111 16.00 11.72 4.59
CA TYR A 111 17.03 11.85 5.59
C TYR A 111 18.18 10.91 5.23
N GLN A 112 19.39 11.45 5.11
CA GLN A 112 20.57 10.69 4.74
C GLN A 112 21.20 10.03 5.97
N LEU A 113 21.11 8.72 6.03
CA LEU A 113 21.69 7.90 7.09
C LEU A 113 23.15 7.53 6.79
N ALA A 114 23.45 7.27 5.50
CA ALA A 114 24.79 7.00 4.98
C ALA A 114 24.84 7.49 3.51
N PRO A 115 26.02 7.54 2.86
CA PRO A 115 26.15 8.08 1.50
C PRO A 115 25.16 7.52 0.49
N ASP A 116 24.77 6.26 0.60
CA ASP A 116 23.88 5.52 -0.29
C ASP A 116 22.65 4.94 0.43
N ASN A 117 22.41 5.37 1.67
CA ASN A 117 21.27 4.92 2.46
C ASN A 117 20.44 6.09 2.99
N PHE A 118 19.15 6.05 2.71
CA PHE A 118 18.18 7.10 3.01
C PHE A 118 16.97 6.55 3.75
N ILE A 119 16.44 7.35 4.65
CA ILE A 119 15.13 7.15 5.25
C ILE A 119 14.22 8.20 4.64
N SER A 120 13.16 7.76 3.98
CA SER A 120 12.11 8.65 3.46
C SER A 120 10.91 8.59 4.37
N ILE A 121 10.36 9.74 4.67
CA ILE A 121 9.14 9.93 5.49
C ILE A 121 8.09 10.59 4.61
N GLY A 122 6.89 10.07 4.63
CA GLY A 122 5.77 10.64 3.89
C GLY A 122 4.46 10.52 4.66
N ARG A 123 3.57 11.45 4.38
CA ARG A 123 2.21 11.42 4.91
C ARG A 123 1.37 10.44 4.10
N GLN A 124 0.68 9.53 4.78
CA GLN A 124 -0.29 8.65 4.16
C GLN A 124 -1.68 8.95 4.67
N THR A 125 -2.60 9.12 3.74
CA THR A 125 -4.04 9.19 4.03
C THR A 125 -4.75 8.16 3.16
N ARG A 126 -5.55 7.31 3.78
CA ARG A 126 -6.48 6.39 3.11
C ARG A 126 -7.89 6.80 3.43
N THR A 127 -8.81 6.60 2.49
CA THR A 127 -10.23 6.91 2.69
C THR A 127 -10.75 6.32 4.01
N GLY A 128 -11.37 7.15 4.85
CA GLY A 128 -11.91 6.73 6.14
C GLY A 128 -10.89 6.50 7.27
N GLN A 129 -9.61 6.83 7.04
CA GLN A 129 -8.56 6.70 8.05
C GLN A 129 -7.93 8.07 8.38
N ASN A 130 -7.51 8.24 9.63
CA ASN A 130 -6.73 9.41 10.02
C ASN A 130 -5.37 9.42 9.31
N PRO A 131 -4.87 10.61 8.93
CA PRO A 131 -3.53 10.75 8.39
C PRO A 131 -2.48 10.22 9.36
N ARG A 132 -1.46 9.56 8.81
CA ARG A 132 -0.31 9.05 9.57
C ARG A 132 0.97 9.22 8.79
N LEU A 133 2.10 9.22 9.48
CA LEU A 133 3.40 9.12 8.84
C LEU A 133 3.71 7.68 8.47
N ARG A 134 4.39 7.54 7.35
CA ARG A 134 5.03 6.29 6.94
C ARG A 134 6.52 6.54 6.72
N TYR A 135 7.29 5.49 6.92
CA TYR A 135 8.72 5.51 6.62
C TYR A 135 9.08 4.38 5.65
N VAL A 136 10.16 4.61 4.94
CA VAL A 136 10.90 3.61 4.17
C VAL A 136 12.38 3.84 4.38
N GLU A 137 13.11 2.80 4.75
CA GLU A 137 14.57 2.79 4.76
C GLU A 137 15.06 2.01 3.53
N ARG A 138 15.89 2.63 2.72
CA ARG A 138 16.20 2.19 1.36
C ARG A 138 16.93 0.84 1.31
N LYS A 139 17.98 0.63 2.09
CA LYS A 139 18.85 -0.55 1.97
C LYS A 139 18.19 -1.84 2.44
N SER A 140 17.57 -1.80 3.59
CA SER A 140 16.87 -2.98 4.12
C SER A 140 15.47 -3.16 3.55
N GLY A 141 14.92 -2.11 2.89
CA GLY A 141 13.52 -2.08 2.49
C GLY A 141 12.55 -1.98 3.67
N ARG A 142 13.04 -1.75 4.90
CA ARG A 142 12.17 -1.56 6.07
C ARG A 142 11.22 -0.42 5.83
N SER A 143 9.98 -0.68 6.12
CA SER A 143 8.92 0.30 5.89
C SER A 143 7.71 0.00 6.75
N GLY A 144 6.99 1.03 7.13
CA GLY A 144 5.82 0.85 7.99
C GLY A 144 5.10 2.16 8.29
N ALA A 145 4.02 2.04 9.04
CA ALA A 145 3.38 3.18 9.67
C ALA A 145 4.14 3.58 10.93
N LEU A 146 4.11 4.85 11.25
CA LEU A 146 4.69 5.41 12.46
C LEU A 146 3.59 5.78 13.46
N THR A 147 3.71 5.25 14.68
CA THR A 147 2.83 5.53 15.81
C THR A 147 3.50 6.56 16.72
N PRO A 148 2.89 7.72 16.98
CA PRO A 148 3.50 8.77 17.78
C PRO A 148 3.54 8.40 19.28
N LEU A 149 4.67 8.62 19.90
CA LEU A 149 4.85 8.60 21.37
C LEU A 149 4.99 10.02 21.95
N SER A 150 5.35 10.97 21.11
CA SER A 150 5.36 12.41 21.39
C SER A 150 5.25 13.17 20.06
N ASP A 151 5.28 14.49 20.11
CA ASP A 151 5.33 15.33 18.91
C ASP A 151 6.53 15.02 18.00
N THR A 152 7.66 14.56 18.56
CA THR A 152 8.89 14.30 17.81
C THR A 152 9.30 12.84 17.76
N THR A 153 8.77 11.97 18.61
CA THR A 153 9.19 10.56 18.72
C THR A 153 8.08 9.63 18.26
N PHE A 154 8.46 8.70 17.37
CA PHE A 154 7.55 7.74 16.74
C PHE A 154 8.16 6.34 16.78
N ILE A 155 7.31 5.31 16.81
CA ILE A 155 7.72 3.91 16.67
C ILE A 155 7.06 3.27 15.46
N GLY A 156 7.75 2.31 14.85
CA GLY A 156 7.23 1.40 13.84
C GLY A 156 7.38 -0.05 14.30
N GLY A 157 6.37 -0.85 14.09
CA GLY A 157 6.36 -2.25 14.50
C GLY A 157 7.09 -3.19 13.55
N PRO A 158 7.13 -4.50 13.88
CA PRO A 158 7.95 -5.50 13.18
C PRO A 158 7.33 -6.00 11.88
N ALA A 159 6.07 -5.67 11.62
CA ALA A 159 5.35 -6.10 10.43
C ALA A 159 4.25 -5.10 10.05
N LEU A 160 3.70 -5.25 8.84
CA LEU A 160 2.60 -4.41 8.37
C LEU A 160 1.37 -4.59 9.29
N GLY A 161 0.87 -3.47 9.82
CA GLY A 161 -0.30 -3.46 10.70
C GLY A 161 -0.03 -3.75 12.17
N PHE A 162 1.23 -3.98 12.55
CA PHE A 162 1.65 -4.20 13.93
C PHE A 162 2.47 -3.01 14.43
N ASP A 163 2.05 -2.40 15.53
CA ASP A 163 2.75 -1.24 16.09
C ASP A 163 3.79 -1.65 17.15
N TYR A 164 3.73 -2.89 17.66
CA TYR A 164 4.59 -3.39 18.73
C TYR A 164 4.98 -4.87 18.51
N PRO A 165 6.20 -5.34 18.92
CA PRO A 165 7.26 -4.54 19.53
C PRO A 165 7.81 -3.48 18.57
N ALA A 166 8.35 -2.39 19.10
CA ALA A 166 9.00 -1.38 18.30
C ALA A 166 10.24 -1.95 17.60
N ASP A 167 10.16 -2.14 16.28
CA ASP A 167 11.28 -2.57 15.44
C ASP A 167 12.19 -1.40 15.11
N VAL A 168 11.58 -0.22 14.94
CA VAL A 168 12.28 1.04 14.77
C VAL A 168 11.70 2.12 15.70
N GLN A 169 12.58 3.03 16.14
CA GLN A 169 12.18 4.30 16.75
C GLN A 169 12.83 5.43 15.99
N ILE A 170 12.03 6.44 15.68
CA ILE A 170 12.46 7.68 15.01
C ILE A 170 12.22 8.83 15.97
N THR A 171 13.23 9.66 16.22
CA THR A 171 13.08 10.91 16.95
C THR A 171 13.58 12.05 16.08
N PHE A 172 12.69 12.95 15.67
CA PHE A 172 13.06 14.12 14.87
C PHE A 172 13.81 15.13 15.73
N VAL A 173 14.87 15.68 15.16
CA VAL A 173 15.75 16.65 15.81
C VAL A 173 15.57 18.01 15.14
N LYS A 174 15.35 19.05 15.95
CA LYS A 174 15.19 20.43 15.50
C LYS A 174 16.46 21.23 15.79
N ASP A 175 16.79 22.14 14.88
CA ASP A 175 17.84 23.14 15.07
C ASP A 175 17.37 24.27 16.02
N SER A 176 18.24 25.23 16.29
CA SER A 176 17.95 26.37 17.16
C SER A 176 16.82 27.30 16.65
N ARG A 177 16.42 27.18 15.38
CA ARG A 177 15.31 27.93 14.75
C ARG A 177 14.01 27.13 14.74
N GLY A 178 14.03 25.88 15.25
CA GLY A 178 12.87 24.98 15.24
C GLY A 178 12.67 24.20 13.94
N GLU A 179 13.59 24.32 12.97
CA GLU A 179 13.57 23.59 11.72
C GLU A 179 14.12 22.17 11.89
N ILE A 180 13.61 21.20 11.11
CA ILE A 180 14.09 19.82 11.19
C ILE A 180 15.49 19.72 10.61
N GLU A 181 16.46 19.46 11.48
CA GLU A 181 17.85 19.21 11.10
C GLU A 181 18.08 17.77 10.65
N GLY A 182 17.35 16.83 11.26
CA GLY A 182 17.47 15.42 10.97
C GLY A 182 16.59 14.55 11.87
N LEU A 183 16.92 13.28 11.92
CA LEU A 183 16.30 12.34 12.84
C LEU A 183 17.32 11.38 13.46
N GLN A 184 17.04 10.94 14.67
CA GLN A 184 17.70 9.81 15.30
C GLN A 184 16.95 8.54 14.85
N TRP A 185 17.68 7.60 14.29
CA TRP A 185 17.19 6.29 13.88
C TRP A 185 17.70 5.23 14.85
N LEU A 186 16.80 4.55 15.52
CA LEU A 186 17.11 3.43 16.39
C LEU A 186 16.40 2.19 15.86
N GLN A 187 17.16 1.13 15.60
CA GLN A 187 16.64 -0.15 15.13
C GLN A 187 17.02 -1.26 16.11
N GLY A 188 16.01 -1.91 16.68
CA GLY A 188 16.22 -2.90 17.73
C GLY A 188 16.98 -2.32 18.93
N GLN A 189 18.04 -3.01 19.37
CA GLN A 189 18.90 -2.58 20.49
C GLN A 189 20.22 -1.96 20.02
N THR A 190 20.34 -1.58 18.74
CA THR A 190 21.57 -0.97 18.21
C THR A 190 21.68 0.50 18.66
N LYS A 191 22.92 1.00 18.69
CA LYS A 191 23.16 2.43 18.97
C LYS A 191 22.45 3.29 17.93
N GLY A 192 21.71 4.29 18.38
CA GLY A 192 21.02 5.24 17.50
C GLY A 192 21.97 5.92 16.51
N MET A 193 21.53 6.04 15.27
CA MET A 193 22.26 6.73 14.19
C MET A 193 21.53 8.02 13.84
N PHE A 194 22.29 9.09 13.56
CA PHE A 194 21.72 10.34 13.11
C PHE A 194 21.66 10.37 11.59
N ALA A 195 20.46 10.65 11.05
CA ALA A 195 20.22 10.86 9.64
C ALA A 195 19.94 12.34 9.38
N LYS A 196 20.76 12.98 8.55
CA LYS A 196 20.64 14.41 8.23
C LYS A 196 19.55 14.66 7.20
N THR A 197 18.72 15.69 7.42
CA THR A 197 17.71 16.14 6.46
C THR A 197 18.32 16.49 5.11
N LEU A 198 17.70 15.99 4.03
CA LEU A 198 17.90 16.49 2.68
C LEU A 198 16.86 17.58 2.41
N ARG A 199 17.33 18.77 2.06
CA ARG A 199 16.45 19.91 1.74
C ARG A 199 15.91 19.77 0.32
N LEU A 200 14.91 18.91 0.14
CA LEU A 200 14.24 18.70 -1.13
C LEU A 200 13.44 19.96 -1.51
N LYS A 201 13.22 20.15 -2.82
CA LYS A 201 12.35 21.21 -3.34
C LYS A 201 10.99 20.59 -3.61
N GLU A 202 10.00 20.95 -2.83
CA GLU A 202 8.62 20.46 -2.94
C GLU A 202 7.70 21.57 -3.41
N GLU A 203 6.85 21.30 -4.38
CA GLU A 203 5.90 22.23 -4.97
C GLU A 203 4.55 21.56 -5.16
N GLU A 204 3.48 22.20 -4.68
CA GLU A 204 2.11 21.86 -5.06
C GLU A 204 1.85 22.36 -6.47
N VAL A 205 1.41 21.48 -7.36
CA VAL A 205 1.24 21.78 -8.77
C VAL A 205 -0.15 21.43 -9.28
N LYS A 206 -0.55 22.10 -10.36
CA LYS A 206 -1.75 21.77 -11.13
C LYS A 206 -1.40 21.74 -12.60
N PHE A 207 -1.90 20.75 -13.34
CA PHE A 207 -1.66 20.62 -14.76
C PHE A 207 -2.90 20.11 -15.50
N PRO A 208 -3.11 20.52 -16.77
CA PRO A 208 -4.27 20.09 -17.54
C PRO A 208 -4.14 18.65 -18.03
N SER A 209 -5.25 17.92 -18.03
CA SER A 209 -5.42 16.64 -18.70
C SER A 209 -6.74 16.66 -19.47
N GLY A 210 -6.69 16.93 -20.77
CA GLY A 210 -7.87 17.18 -21.59
C GLY A 210 -8.73 18.33 -21.02
N ALA A 211 -9.99 18.06 -20.70
CA ALA A 211 -10.92 19.02 -20.08
C ALA A 211 -10.77 19.12 -18.55
N HIS A 212 -9.87 18.36 -17.94
CA HIS A 212 -9.71 18.27 -16.49
C HIS A 212 -8.43 18.94 -16.02
N VAL A 213 -8.35 19.22 -14.72
CA VAL A 213 -7.14 19.71 -14.06
C VAL A 213 -6.75 18.73 -12.98
N LEU A 214 -5.54 18.19 -13.07
CA LEU A 214 -4.98 17.31 -12.07
C LEU A 214 -4.15 18.11 -11.07
N ALA A 215 -4.31 17.80 -9.80
CA ALA A 215 -3.53 18.37 -8.71
C ALA A 215 -2.48 17.35 -8.26
N GLY A 216 -1.25 17.80 -8.12
CA GLY A 216 -0.13 16.94 -7.77
C GLY A 216 0.88 17.62 -6.86
N THR A 217 1.86 16.85 -6.45
CA THR A 217 3.06 17.32 -5.76
C THR A 217 4.27 16.96 -6.62
N PHE A 218 5.08 17.96 -6.90
CA PHE A 218 6.38 17.80 -7.56
C PHE A 218 7.48 17.91 -6.52
N VAL A 219 8.41 16.96 -6.51
CA VAL A 219 9.56 17.00 -5.60
C VAL A 219 10.86 16.82 -6.38
N ALA A 220 11.76 17.79 -6.26
CA ALA A 220 13.05 17.77 -6.91
C ALA A 220 14.20 17.57 -5.92
N PRO A 221 15.34 17.02 -6.38
CA PRO A 221 16.59 16.97 -5.63
C PRO A 221 17.05 18.36 -5.20
N PRO A 222 17.86 18.48 -4.13
CA PRO A 222 18.39 19.78 -3.69
C PRO A 222 19.49 20.34 -4.61
N THR A 223 19.98 19.55 -5.54
CA THR A 223 21.01 19.93 -6.52
C THR A 223 20.43 20.82 -7.63
N ARG A 224 21.32 21.40 -8.44
CA ARG A 224 20.89 22.16 -9.62
C ARG A 224 20.59 21.19 -10.78
N GLY A 225 19.42 21.35 -11.42
CA GLY A 225 19.02 20.60 -12.60
C GLY A 225 19.80 20.96 -13.89
N PRO A 226 19.41 20.40 -15.06
CA PRO A 226 18.18 19.62 -15.23
C PRO A 226 18.31 18.20 -14.66
N HIS A 227 17.22 17.71 -14.03
CA HIS A 227 17.13 16.39 -13.42
C HIS A 227 16.38 15.41 -14.33
N PRO A 228 16.73 14.11 -14.33
CA PRO A 228 15.78 13.09 -14.75
C PRO A 228 14.54 13.11 -13.84
N ALA A 229 13.41 12.65 -14.36
CA ALA A 229 12.17 12.66 -13.61
C ALA A 229 11.34 11.39 -13.80
N ILE A 230 10.40 11.15 -12.88
CA ILE A 230 9.46 10.05 -12.96
C ILE A 230 8.06 10.51 -12.56
N VAL A 231 7.03 10.05 -13.29
CA VAL A 231 5.63 10.25 -12.94
C VAL A 231 5.07 8.95 -12.38
N LEU A 232 4.36 9.03 -11.25
CA LEU A 232 3.83 7.86 -10.56
C LEU A 232 2.35 7.65 -10.89
N ALA A 233 2.02 6.46 -11.42
CA ALA A 233 0.66 5.98 -11.61
C ALA A 233 0.20 5.16 -10.39
N HIS A 234 -1.02 5.42 -9.95
CA HIS A 234 -1.64 4.72 -8.81
C HIS A 234 -2.07 3.29 -9.14
N GLY A 235 -2.31 2.49 -8.09
CA GLY A 235 -3.11 1.27 -8.18
C GLY A 235 -4.61 1.56 -8.33
N SER A 236 -5.44 0.52 -8.26
CA SER A 236 -6.91 0.61 -8.34
C SER A 236 -7.52 1.45 -7.21
N THR A 237 -8.82 1.73 -7.29
CA THR A 237 -9.59 2.54 -6.35
C THR A 237 -9.35 4.06 -6.41
N PRO A 238 -10.19 4.88 -5.77
CA PRO A 238 -10.05 6.34 -5.74
C PRO A 238 -8.91 6.75 -4.80
N LEU A 239 -7.70 6.84 -5.34
CA LEU A 239 -6.50 7.14 -4.58
C LEU A 239 -6.05 8.58 -4.78
N SER A 240 -5.85 9.30 -3.68
CA SER A 240 -5.13 10.58 -3.69
C SER A 240 -3.61 10.35 -3.74
N ARG A 241 -2.85 11.38 -4.09
CA ARG A 241 -1.37 11.37 -4.06
C ARG A 241 -0.77 10.97 -2.71
N HIS A 242 -1.48 11.21 -1.61
CA HIS A 242 -1.05 10.79 -0.27
C HIS A 242 -1.12 9.26 -0.02
N TYR A 243 -1.68 8.50 -0.96
CA TYR A 243 -1.64 7.04 -0.91
C TYR A 243 -0.20 6.50 -0.97
N PHE A 244 0.67 7.13 -1.74
CA PHE A 244 2.06 6.71 -1.91
C PHE A 244 2.90 6.76 -0.62
N GLY A 245 2.49 7.59 0.35
CA GLY A 245 3.21 7.72 1.63
C GLY A 245 4.64 8.22 1.43
N ALA A 246 5.63 7.43 1.88
CA ALA A 246 7.05 7.78 1.84
C ALA A 246 7.73 7.48 0.49
N ASP A 247 7.14 6.64 -0.35
CA ASP A 247 7.76 6.15 -1.58
C ASP A 247 8.22 7.27 -2.55
N PRO A 248 7.44 8.34 -2.79
CA PRO A 248 7.85 9.42 -3.69
C PRO A 248 9.15 10.11 -3.27
N TYR A 249 9.38 10.25 -1.97
CA TYR A 249 10.53 10.96 -1.45
C TYR A 249 11.86 10.20 -1.61
N MET A 250 11.81 8.93 -1.98
CA MET A 250 13.01 8.14 -2.28
C MET A 250 13.67 8.58 -3.59
N TYR A 251 12.90 8.99 -4.60
CA TYR A 251 13.44 9.37 -5.91
C TYR A 251 14.35 10.61 -5.85
N PRO A 252 13.94 11.74 -5.26
CA PRO A 252 14.82 12.91 -5.15
C PRO A 252 16.01 12.68 -4.23
N ALA A 253 15.92 11.76 -3.27
CA ALA A 253 17.07 11.29 -2.51
C ALA A 253 18.13 10.62 -3.39
N HIS A 254 17.78 10.14 -4.57
CA HIS A 254 18.67 9.52 -5.56
C HIS A 254 18.94 10.41 -6.79
N GLY A 255 18.57 11.68 -6.75
CA GLY A 255 18.84 12.63 -7.83
C GLY A 255 17.81 12.62 -8.97
N VAL A 256 16.66 11.97 -8.79
CA VAL A 256 15.56 11.89 -9.76
C VAL A 256 14.36 12.67 -9.24
N ALA A 257 13.88 13.66 -9.98
CA ALA A 257 12.65 14.37 -9.59
C ALA A 257 11.43 13.46 -9.72
N VAL A 258 10.37 13.73 -8.95
CA VAL A 258 9.15 12.93 -8.97
C VAL A 258 7.92 13.81 -9.04
N LEU A 259 6.95 13.38 -9.84
CA LEU A 259 5.60 13.92 -9.88
C LEU A 259 4.60 12.83 -9.47
N PHE A 260 3.79 13.11 -8.47
CA PHE A 260 2.69 12.25 -8.05
C PHE A 260 1.45 13.12 -7.82
N TYR A 261 0.29 12.62 -8.20
CA TYR A 261 -0.92 13.43 -8.32
C TYR A 261 -2.16 12.72 -7.78
N ASP A 262 -3.24 13.44 -7.52
CA ASP A 262 -4.54 12.88 -7.19
C ASP A 262 -5.17 12.33 -8.46
N LYS A 263 -5.68 11.09 -8.43
CA LYS A 263 -6.44 10.55 -9.57
C LYS A 263 -7.56 11.50 -9.99
N ARG A 264 -7.94 11.48 -11.26
CA ARG A 264 -9.11 12.20 -11.80
C ARG A 264 -10.33 11.99 -10.89
N GLY A 265 -11.03 13.06 -10.50
CA GLY A 265 -12.18 13.02 -9.61
C GLY A 265 -11.90 12.64 -8.16
N VAL A 266 -10.63 12.73 -7.73
CA VAL A 266 -10.19 12.44 -6.35
C VAL A 266 -9.41 13.63 -5.80
N GLY A 267 -9.50 13.87 -4.50
CA GLY A 267 -8.74 14.92 -3.82
C GLY A 267 -8.99 16.30 -4.40
N ALA A 268 -7.93 16.94 -4.90
CA ALA A 268 -8.01 18.28 -5.52
C ALA A 268 -8.01 18.22 -7.07
N SER A 269 -8.02 17.02 -7.68
CA SER A 269 -8.17 16.84 -9.12
C SER A 269 -9.63 16.92 -9.54
N THR A 270 -9.89 17.58 -10.67
CA THR A 270 -11.25 17.72 -11.23
C THR A 270 -11.61 16.53 -12.14
N GLY A 271 -12.83 16.53 -12.66
CA GLY A 271 -13.37 15.53 -13.57
C GLY A 271 -14.14 14.40 -12.88
N ALA A 272 -14.67 13.49 -13.68
CA ALA A 272 -15.31 12.29 -13.19
C ALA A 272 -14.27 11.20 -12.93
N ARG A 273 -14.49 10.42 -11.88
CA ARG A 273 -13.70 9.21 -11.62
C ARG A 273 -13.83 8.24 -12.79
N THR A 274 -12.71 7.62 -13.16
CA THR A 274 -12.66 6.59 -14.19
C THR A 274 -11.85 5.38 -13.74
N GLU A 275 -12.13 4.23 -14.34
CA GLU A 275 -11.34 3.01 -14.28
C GLU A 275 -10.86 2.58 -15.69
N ASN A 276 -11.09 3.43 -16.68
CA ASN A 276 -10.61 3.23 -18.04
C ASN A 276 -9.10 3.45 -18.10
N ILE A 277 -8.36 2.40 -18.46
CA ILE A 277 -6.89 2.42 -18.50
C ILE A 277 -6.36 3.45 -19.49
N GLU A 278 -7.06 3.63 -20.63
CA GLU A 278 -6.66 4.62 -21.64
C GLU A 278 -6.77 6.06 -21.11
N GLU A 279 -7.87 6.38 -20.42
CA GLU A 279 -8.04 7.71 -19.80
C GLU A 279 -7.05 7.95 -18.66
N LEU A 280 -6.73 6.91 -17.86
CA LEU A 280 -5.70 7.00 -16.83
C LEU A 280 -4.30 7.16 -17.44
N ALA A 281 -4.05 6.55 -18.60
CA ALA A 281 -2.81 6.74 -19.37
C ALA A 281 -2.69 8.17 -19.91
N GLU A 282 -3.79 8.79 -20.35
CA GLU A 282 -3.82 10.19 -20.74
C GLU A 282 -3.47 11.12 -19.57
N ASP A 283 -4.00 10.84 -18.36
CA ASP A 283 -3.66 11.59 -17.16
C ASP A 283 -2.17 11.46 -16.81
N LEU A 284 -1.61 10.26 -16.96
CA LEU A 284 -0.18 10.02 -16.71
C LEU A 284 0.70 10.78 -17.73
N LEU A 285 0.32 10.79 -19.02
CA LEU A 285 0.99 11.55 -20.07
C LEU A 285 0.85 13.06 -19.88
N ALA A 286 -0.26 13.55 -19.34
CA ALA A 286 -0.39 14.96 -18.96
C ALA A 286 0.66 15.36 -17.92
N GLY A 287 0.98 14.46 -16.97
CA GLY A 287 2.09 14.63 -16.04
C GLY A 287 3.46 14.71 -16.75
N VAL A 288 3.69 13.86 -17.76
CA VAL A 288 4.91 13.94 -18.61
C VAL A 288 4.97 15.28 -19.33
N ALA A 289 3.87 15.70 -19.97
CA ALA A 289 3.80 16.96 -20.68
C ALA A 289 4.10 18.16 -19.74
N TYR A 290 3.54 18.14 -18.52
CA TYR A 290 3.84 19.15 -17.50
C TYR A 290 5.34 19.18 -17.15
N LEU A 291 5.97 18.03 -16.89
CA LEU A 291 7.39 17.97 -16.55
C LEU A 291 8.28 18.49 -17.66
N ARG A 292 7.92 18.28 -18.91
CA ARG A 292 8.66 18.79 -20.09
C ARG A 292 8.64 20.31 -20.21
N THR A 293 7.70 21.01 -19.58
CA THR A 293 7.68 22.49 -19.56
C THR A 293 8.65 23.08 -18.53
N ARG A 294 9.21 22.25 -17.64
CA ARG A 294 10.06 22.72 -16.55
C ARG A 294 11.53 22.83 -16.98
N ALA A 295 12.15 23.96 -16.67
CA ALA A 295 13.56 24.19 -16.97
C ALA A 295 14.55 23.37 -16.10
N ASP A 296 14.06 22.88 -14.94
CA ASP A 296 14.84 22.05 -14.01
C ASP A 296 14.74 20.55 -14.29
N ILE A 297 14.01 20.14 -15.36
CA ILE A 297 13.84 18.75 -15.79
C ILE A 297 14.47 18.52 -17.16
N ASP A 298 15.19 17.40 -17.31
CA ASP A 298 15.65 16.94 -18.63
C ASP A 298 14.47 16.24 -19.36
N PRO A 299 13.94 16.86 -20.43
CA PRO A 299 12.78 16.32 -21.14
C PRO A 299 13.04 14.98 -21.85
N LYS A 300 14.31 14.56 -21.96
CA LYS A 300 14.71 13.29 -22.56
C LYS A 300 14.88 12.17 -21.53
N GLN A 301 14.68 12.45 -20.24
CA GLN A 301 14.88 11.52 -19.15
C GLN A 301 13.66 11.49 -18.21
N ILE A 302 12.46 11.49 -18.78
CA ILE A 302 11.21 11.37 -18.04
C ILE A 302 10.68 9.94 -18.18
N GLY A 303 10.57 9.22 -17.07
CA GLY A 303 10.02 7.87 -17.03
C GLY A 303 8.68 7.79 -16.32
N LEU A 304 8.09 6.61 -16.38
CA LEU A 304 6.84 6.27 -15.73
C LEU A 304 7.05 5.15 -14.73
N TYR A 305 6.34 5.24 -13.62
CA TYR A 305 6.19 4.17 -12.64
C TYR A 305 4.72 3.80 -12.50
N GLY A 306 4.42 2.51 -12.49
CA GLY A 306 3.08 2.01 -12.20
C GLY A 306 3.12 0.76 -11.34
N HIS A 307 2.16 0.64 -10.41
CA HIS A 307 2.01 -0.53 -9.55
C HIS A 307 0.57 -1.00 -9.58
N SER A 308 0.34 -2.33 -9.66
CA SER A 308 -1.01 -2.90 -9.73
C SER A 308 -1.75 -2.39 -10.99
N GLU A 309 -2.90 -1.73 -10.88
CA GLU A 309 -3.56 -1.06 -12.02
C GLU A 309 -2.60 -0.11 -12.77
N GLY A 310 -1.72 0.60 -12.04
CA GLY A 310 -0.67 1.41 -12.64
C GLY A 310 0.29 0.61 -13.53
N GLY A 311 0.43 -0.69 -13.28
CA GLY A 311 1.18 -1.62 -14.12
C GLY A 311 0.54 -1.89 -15.49
N TRP A 312 -0.74 -1.55 -15.67
CA TRP A 312 -1.41 -1.45 -16.98
C TRP A 312 -1.34 -0.04 -17.55
N VAL A 313 -1.50 0.97 -16.69
CA VAL A 313 -1.52 2.38 -17.09
C VAL A 313 -0.17 2.84 -17.66
N ALA A 314 0.93 2.48 -17.01
CA ALA A 314 2.27 2.93 -17.43
C ALA A 314 2.68 2.40 -18.82
N PRO A 315 2.56 1.10 -19.14
CA PRO A 315 2.84 0.61 -20.50
C PRO A 315 1.85 1.17 -21.53
N GLU A 316 0.57 1.33 -21.20
CA GLU A 316 -0.41 1.95 -22.10
C GLU A 316 -0.04 3.39 -22.45
N ALA A 317 0.39 4.19 -21.47
CA ALA A 317 0.87 5.55 -21.68
C ALA A 317 2.16 5.56 -22.53
N ALA A 318 3.13 4.72 -22.20
CA ALA A 318 4.41 4.65 -22.93
C ALA A 318 4.23 4.19 -24.38
N ALA A 319 3.28 3.27 -24.64
CA ALA A 319 2.97 2.83 -26.01
C ALA A 319 2.36 3.93 -26.90
N ARG A 320 1.83 5.01 -26.29
CA ARG A 320 1.19 6.14 -26.97
C ARG A 320 2.08 7.37 -27.12
N SER A 321 3.27 7.39 -26.50
CA SER A 321 4.13 8.58 -26.49
C SER A 321 5.60 8.26 -26.67
N LYS A 322 6.27 9.06 -27.49
CA LYS A 322 7.72 9.03 -27.64
C LYS A 322 8.47 9.88 -26.60
N ASP A 323 7.73 10.57 -25.74
CA ASP A 323 8.27 11.45 -24.70
C ASP A 323 8.59 10.71 -23.40
N VAL A 324 8.32 9.40 -23.37
CA VAL A 324 8.64 8.52 -22.25
C VAL A 324 9.97 7.83 -22.50
N ALA A 325 10.92 8.02 -21.58
CA ALA A 325 12.28 7.51 -21.73
C ALA A 325 12.47 6.08 -21.19
N PHE A 326 11.70 5.69 -20.17
CA PHE A 326 11.74 4.36 -19.54
C PHE A 326 10.45 4.09 -18.77
N ILE A 327 10.19 2.82 -18.48
CA ILE A 327 9.07 2.41 -17.62
C ILE A 327 9.51 1.47 -16.51
N ILE A 328 8.83 1.58 -15.37
CA ILE A 328 8.94 0.67 -14.22
C ILE A 328 7.54 0.21 -13.86
N ALA A 329 7.28 -1.09 -13.95
CA ALA A 329 5.99 -1.70 -13.65
C ALA A 329 6.13 -2.77 -12.56
N GLY A 330 5.42 -2.58 -11.45
CA GLY A 330 5.41 -3.52 -10.33
C GLY A 330 4.04 -4.17 -10.15
N ALA A 331 4.00 -5.46 -9.87
CA ALA A 331 2.78 -6.24 -9.76
C ALA A 331 1.85 -5.99 -10.95
N ALA A 332 2.42 -6.05 -12.16
CA ALA A 332 1.77 -5.73 -13.43
C ALA A 332 1.17 -7.01 -14.05
N SER A 333 -0.14 -7.10 -14.13
CA SER A 333 -0.73 -8.27 -14.77
C SER A 333 -0.50 -8.26 -16.29
N GLY A 334 -0.04 -9.39 -16.82
CA GLY A 334 -0.02 -9.68 -18.25
C GLY A 334 -1.36 -10.21 -18.77
N LEU A 335 -2.31 -10.52 -17.89
CA LEU A 335 -3.62 -11.03 -18.25
C LEU A 335 -4.59 -9.91 -18.63
N PRO A 336 -5.55 -10.17 -19.51
CA PRO A 336 -6.73 -9.33 -19.66
C PRO A 336 -7.45 -9.11 -18.32
N ARG A 337 -8.03 -7.92 -18.12
CA ARG A 337 -8.58 -7.50 -16.84
C ARG A 337 -9.58 -8.50 -16.24
N GLN A 338 -10.50 -9.01 -17.04
CA GLN A 338 -11.51 -9.98 -16.56
C GLN A 338 -10.91 -11.31 -16.09
N GLU A 339 -9.78 -11.73 -16.65
CA GLU A 339 -9.08 -12.94 -16.22
C GLU A 339 -8.30 -12.68 -14.94
N ASN A 340 -7.66 -11.52 -14.84
CA ASN A 340 -6.98 -11.12 -13.61
C ASN A 340 -7.95 -11.00 -12.42
N ILE A 341 -9.15 -10.46 -12.60
CA ILE A 341 -10.17 -10.38 -11.55
C ILE A 341 -10.59 -11.77 -11.06
N ILE A 342 -10.72 -12.74 -11.95
CA ILE A 342 -11.01 -14.12 -11.57
C ILE A 342 -9.88 -14.70 -10.73
N TYR A 343 -8.63 -14.42 -11.09
CA TYR A 343 -7.47 -14.83 -10.32
C TYR A 343 -7.43 -14.17 -8.92
N GLU A 344 -7.69 -12.86 -8.83
CA GLU A 344 -7.75 -12.10 -7.58
C GLU A 344 -8.80 -12.67 -6.61
N ILE A 345 -10.00 -12.98 -7.13
CA ILE A 345 -11.09 -13.58 -6.35
C ILE A 345 -10.68 -14.96 -5.83
N ASP A 346 -10.07 -15.78 -6.69
CA ASP A 346 -9.52 -17.08 -6.29
C ASP A 346 -8.46 -16.93 -5.20
N GLY A 347 -7.58 -15.95 -5.32
CA GLY A 347 -6.57 -15.59 -4.33
C GLY A 347 -7.16 -15.20 -2.99
N ASP A 348 -8.15 -14.32 -2.97
CA ASP A 348 -8.88 -13.91 -1.75
C ASP A 348 -9.56 -15.10 -1.06
N MET A 349 -10.17 -15.98 -1.82
CA MET A 349 -10.81 -17.19 -1.29
C MET A 349 -9.77 -18.18 -0.75
N ARG A 350 -8.65 -18.36 -1.44
CA ARG A 350 -7.52 -19.19 -0.99
C ARG A 350 -6.97 -18.69 0.34
N TRP A 351 -6.78 -17.39 0.48
CA TRP A 351 -6.31 -16.77 1.72
C TRP A 351 -7.33 -16.86 2.85
N ALA A 352 -8.62 -16.91 2.52
CA ALA A 352 -9.68 -17.16 3.49
C ALA A 352 -9.83 -18.65 3.86
N GLY A 353 -9.00 -19.54 3.30
CA GLY A 353 -8.96 -20.97 3.64
C GLY A 353 -9.98 -21.83 2.92
N PHE A 354 -10.64 -21.35 1.86
CA PHE A 354 -11.59 -22.15 1.09
C PHE A 354 -10.88 -23.20 0.24
N ALA A 355 -11.48 -24.40 0.18
CA ALA A 355 -10.96 -25.52 -0.58
C ALA A 355 -10.98 -25.25 -2.10
N GLU A 356 -10.11 -25.92 -2.85
CA GLU A 356 -10.03 -25.78 -4.32
C GLU A 356 -11.38 -26.05 -5.00
N THR A 357 -12.17 -27.03 -4.50
CA THR A 357 -13.49 -27.33 -5.04
C THR A 357 -14.50 -26.19 -4.91
N GLU A 358 -14.38 -25.37 -3.86
CA GLU A 358 -15.22 -24.19 -3.65
C GLU A 358 -14.75 -23.03 -4.53
N ARG A 359 -13.44 -22.82 -4.59
CA ARG A 359 -12.80 -21.80 -5.41
C ARG A 359 -13.08 -22.04 -6.92
N ALA A 360 -13.01 -23.29 -7.37
CA ALA A 360 -13.35 -23.67 -8.74
C ALA A 360 -14.79 -23.31 -9.10
N LYS A 361 -15.75 -23.48 -8.18
CA LYS A 361 -17.15 -23.06 -8.38
C LYS A 361 -17.27 -21.55 -8.52
N ALA A 362 -16.57 -20.78 -7.69
CA ALA A 362 -16.55 -19.31 -7.80
C ALA A 362 -15.99 -18.86 -9.16
N ARG A 363 -14.85 -19.43 -9.59
CA ARG A 363 -14.30 -19.15 -10.93
C ARG A 363 -15.28 -19.48 -12.05
N THR A 364 -16.01 -20.60 -11.93
CA THR A 364 -17.03 -20.97 -12.90
C THR A 364 -18.16 -19.94 -12.97
N LEU A 365 -18.64 -19.42 -11.83
CA LEU A 365 -19.66 -18.38 -11.82
C LEU A 365 -19.22 -17.10 -12.55
N TRP A 366 -17.95 -16.70 -12.38
CA TRP A 366 -17.38 -15.55 -13.08
C TRP A 366 -17.22 -15.78 -14.58
N LYS A 367 -16.81 -17.00 -15.00
CA LYS A 367 -16.73 -17.37 -16.41
C LYS A 367 -18.12 -17.33 -17.07
N LEU A 368 -19.14 -17.89 -16.40
CA LEU A 368 -20.53 -17.83 -16.88
C LEU A 368 -21.05 -16.39 -16.96
N ARG A 369 -20.68 -15.52 -16.00
CA ARG A 369 -20.99 -14.10 -16.07
C ARG A 369 -20.38 -13.44 -17.31
N ASN A 370 -19.10 -13.66 -17.52
CA ASN A 370 -18.39 -13.09 -18.68
C ASN A 370 -18.99 -13.61 -20.00
N GLU A 371 -19.39 -14.87 -20.05
CA GLU A 371 -20.09 -15.43 -21.21
C GLU A 371 -21.47 -14.78 -21.40
N ALA A 372 -22.24 -14.59 -20.32
CA ALA A 372 -23.53 -13.91 -20.37
C ALA A 372 -23.40 -12.48 -20.91
N VAL A 373 -22.34 -11.73 -20.49
CA VAL A 373 -22.05 -10.38 -21.01
C VAL A 373 -21.68 -10.45 -22.50
N ARG A 374 -20.75 -11.32 -22.89
CA ARG A 374 -20.32 -11.45 -24.30
C ARG A 374 -21.43 -11.89 -25.26
N SER A 375 -22.35 -12.74 -24.79
CA SER A 375 -23.51 -13.21 -25.57
C SER A 375 -24.67 -12.22 -25.57
N ASN A 376 -24.47 -10.98 -25.10
CA ASN A 376 -25.52 -9.98 -24.91
C ASN A 376 -26.75 -10.54 -24.16
N GLY A 377 -26.47 -11.40 -23.18
CA GLY A 377 -27.44 -11.96 -22.25
C GLY A 377 -28.10 -13.29 -22.70
N GLU A 378 -27.65 -13.91 -23.78
CA GLU A 378 -28.15 -15.24 -24.15
C GLU A 378 -27.91 -16.27 -23.04
N SER A 379 -26.74 -16.27 -22.41
CA SER A 379 -26.37 -17.16 -21.31
C SER A 379 -26.81 -16.67 -19.90
N TRP A 380 -27.62 -15.60 -19.81
CA TRP A 380 -28.11 -15.03 -18.55
C TRP A 380 -28.79 -16.06 -17.65
N ASN A 381 -29.72 -16.86 -18.19
CA ASN A 381 -30.46 -17.83 -17.40
C ASN A 381 -29.56 -18.92 -16.81
N THR A 382 -28.52 -19.32 -17.54
CA THR A 382 -27.53 -20.28 -17.07
C THR A 382 -26.74 -19.70 -15.90
N TRP A 383 -26.21 -18.51 -16.07
CA TRP A 383 -25.46 -17.83 -14.99
C TRP A 383 -26.34 -17.60 -13.74
N ARG A 384 -27.55 -17.07 -13.93
CA ARG A 384 -28.54 -16.86 -12.85
C ARG A 384 -28.84 -18.16 -12.09
N ALA A 385 -29.09 -19.24 -12.78
CA ALA A 385 -29.40 -20.53 -12.16
C ALA A 385 -28.23 -21.02 -11.27
N GLU A 386 -26.99 -20.90 -11.72
CA GLU A 386 -25.81 -21.30 -10.95
C GLU A 386 -25.55 -20.38 -9.76
N VAL A 387 -25.76 -19.06 -9.90
CA VAL A 387 -25.69 -18.12 -8.77
C VAL A 387 -26.72 -18.46 -7.70
N LEU A 388 -27.97 -18.75 -8.09
CA LEU A 388 -29.04 -19.12 -7.16
C LEU A 388 -28.76 -20.42 -6.41
N LYS A 389 -28.10 -21.41 -7.05
CA LYS A 389 -27.65 -22.64 -6.38
C LYS A 389 -26.52 -22.40 -5.38
N ALA A 390 -25.72 -21.36 -5.60
CA ALA A 390 -24.55 -21.06 -4.79
C ALA A 390 -24.81 -20.06 -3.64
N LYS A 391 -25.90 -19.31 -3.67
CA LYS A 391 -26.19 -18.15 -2.79
C LYS A 391 -26.03 -18.39 -1.28
N ASP A 392 -26.35 -19.60 -0.80
CA ASP A 392 -26.32 -19.96 0.60
C ASP A 392 -25.00 -20.68 1.00
N LYS A 393 -24.04 -20.74 0.08
CA LYS A 393 -22.74 -21.35 0.38
C LYS A 393 -21.85 -20.40 1.18
N PRO A 394 -21.07 -20.88 2.18
CA PRO A 394 -20.20 -20.04 3.01
C PRO A 394 -19.22 -19.16 2.22
N TRP A 395 -18.77 -19.63 1.06
CA TRP A 395 -17.83 -18.94 0.19
C TRP A 395 -18.46 -17.88 -0.72
N PHE A 396 -19.80 -17.86 -0.87
CA PHE A 396 -20.47 -17.03 -1.88
C PHE A 396 -20.19 -15.54 -1.73
N SER A 397 -20.19 -15.01 -0.51
CA SER A 397 -19.87 -13.61 -0.25
C SER A 397 -18.43 -13.25 -0.64
N ARG A 398 -17.50 -14.20 -0.50
CA ARG A 398 -16.10 -14.02 -0.90
C ARG A 398 -15.89 -14.09 -2.41
N ALA A 399 -16.79 -14.73 -3.14
CA ALA A 399 -16.75 -14.76 -4.61
C ALA A 399 -17.12 -13.43 -5.26
N ARG A 400 -17.45 -12.39 -4.45
CA ARG A 400 -17.80 -11.04 -4.94
C ARG A 400 -18.89 -11.06 -6.03
N MET A 401 -19.77 -12.08 -6.01
CA MET A 401 -20.95 -12.09 -6.86
C MET A 401 -21.90 -10.94 -6.48
N PRO A 402 -22.77 -10.49 -7.37
CA PRO A 402 -23.76 -9.47 -7.06
C PRO A 402 -24.41 -9.75 -5.71
N SER A 403 -24.33 -8.79 -4.80
CA SER A 403 -24.51 -8.97 -3.35
C SER A 403 -25.93 -9.31 -2.92
N THR A 404 -26.91 -9.14 -3.78
CA THR A 404 -28.29 -9.47 -3.47
C THR A 404 -28.84 -10.43 -4.52
N VAL A 405 -29.02 -11.67 -4.09
CA VAL A 405 -29.67 -12.71 -4.90
C VAL A 405 -31.07 -12.27 -5.33
N SER A 406 -31.75 -11.43 -4.55
CA SER A 406 -33.01 -10.77 -4.91
C SER A 406 -32.88 -9.89 -6.17
N GLU A 407 -31.68 -9.40 -6.48
CA GLU A 407 -31.42 -8.63 -7.69
C GLU A 407 -31.20 -9.47 -8.94
N MET A 408 -31.02 -10.80 -8.81
CA MET A 408 -30.88 -11.72 -9.94
C MET A 408 -32.23 -12.02 -10.62
N ASN A 409 -32.90 -10.98 -11.09
CA ASN A 409 -34.19 -11.03 -11.77
C ASN A 409 -34.13 -10.28 -13.11
N ASP A 410 -35.14 -10.47 -13.96
CA ASP A 410 -35.17 -9.90 -15.32
C ASP A 410 -35.21 -8.35 -15.31
N ALA A 411 -35.83 -7.75 -14.28
CA ALA A 411 -35.86 -6.29 -14.15
C ALA A 411 -34.48 -5.70 -13.92
N ASN A 412 -33.60 -6.41 -13.23
CA ASN A 412 -32.21 -6.01 -12.97
C ASN A 412 -31.22 -6.60 -13.99
N ARG A 413 -31.68 -7.43 -14.94
CA ARG A 413 -30.80 -8.07 -15.91
C ARG A 413 -29.91 -7.08 -16.63
N ALA A 414 -30.49 -6.04 -17.23
CA ALA A 414 -29.72 -5.01 -17.93
C ALA A 414 -28.66 -4.38 -17.00
N ARG A 415 -29.03 -3.97 -15.77
CA ARG A 415 -28.10 -3.39 -14.80
C ARG A 415 -26.98 -4.37 -14.41
N LEU A 416 -27.29 -5.63 -14.15
CA LEU A 416 -26.29 -6.65 -13.77
C LEU A 416 -25.40 -7.07 -14.95
N MET A 417 -25.92 -6.97 -16.17
CA MET A 417 -25.15 -7.16 -17.39
C MET A 417 -24.31 -5.93 -17.70
N ASN A 418 -24.87 -4.72 -17.51
CA ASN A 418 -24.24 -3.43 -17.77
C ASN A 418 -23.46 -2.89 -16.56
N PHE A 419 -23.23 -3.68 -15.51
CA PHE A 419 -22.27 -3.32 -14.46
C PHE A 419 -20.86 -3.01 -15.04
N ILE A 420 -20.75 -3.20 -16.35
CA ILE A 420 -19.58 -2.93 -17.17
C ILE A 420 -20.07 -2.14 -18.39
N ASP A 421 -20.56 -0.93 -18.15
CA ASP A 421 -21.03 -0.02 -19.22
C ASP A 421 -19.91 0.41 -20.19
N ASP A 422 -18.67 0.07 -19.92
CA ASP A 422 -17.55 0.35 -20.82
C ASP A 422 -16.75 -0.93 -21.11
N GLU A 423 -16.93 -1.48 -22.33
CA GLU A 423 -16.17 -2.63 -22.82
C GLU A 423 -14.65 -2.40 -22.69
N ARG A 424 -14.18 -1.16 -22.84
CA ARG A 424 -12.79 -0.77 -22.70
C ARG A 424 -12.25 -0.95 -21.28
N ILE A 425 -13.11 -0.87 -20.26
CA ILE A 425 -12.72 -1.10 -18.87
C ILE A 425 -12.57 -2.59 -18.58
N TRP A 426 -13.59 -3.38 -18.91
CA TRP A 426 -13.65 -4.77 -18.49
C TRP A 426 -12.80 -5.71 -19.36
N TRP A 427 -12.78 -5.44 -20.67
CA TRP A 427 -12.09 -6.26 -21.64
C TRP A 427 -10.68 -5.74 -21.97
N TYR A 428 -10.16 -4.78 -21.21
CA TYR A 428 -8.81 -4.27 -21.41
C TYR A 428 -7.79 -5.42 -21.41
N ASP A 429 -7.01 -5.48 -22.47
CA ASP A 429 -5.89 -6.41 -22.67
C ASP A 429 -4.58 -5.62 -22.69
N PRO A 430 -3.63 -5.87 -21.75
CA PRO A 430 -2.38 -5.14 -21.71
C PRO A 430 -1.38 -5.56 -22.79
N VAL A 431 -1.54 -6.73 -23.40
CA VAL A 431 -0.55 -7.29 -24.34
C VAL A 431 -0.25 -6.36 -25.51
N PRO A 432 -1.26 -5.76 -26.20
CA PRO A 432 -0.98 -4.83 -27.30
C PRO A 432 -0.16 -3.60 -26.91
N ALA A 433 -0.25 -3.14 -25.67
CA ALA A 433 0.58 -2.06 -25.16
C ALA A 433 2.04 -2.52 -25.00
N TRP A 434 2.26 -3.65 -24.33
CA TRP A 434 3.59 -4.23 -24.13
C TRP A 434 4.30 -4.56 -25.45
N GLU A 435 3.58 -5.00 -26.49
CA GLU A 435 4.11 -5.26 -27.84
C GLU A 435 4.62 -4.01 -28.57
N ARG A 436 4.43 -2.81 -28.01
CA ARG A 436 4.93 -1.54 -28.56
C ARG A 436 6.05 -0.91 -27.72
N ILE A 437 6.41 -1.53 -26.59
CA ILE A 437 7.44 -1.00 -25.69
C ILE A 437 8.84 -1.38 -26.20
N THR A 438 9.56 -0.41 -26.75
CA THR A 438 10.95 -0.54 -27.22
C THR A 438 11.95 0.22 -26.36
N ILE A 439 11.48 0.98 -25.37
CA ILE A 439 12.27 1.73 -24.39
C ILE A 439 12.67 0.84 -23.21
N PRO A 440 13.70 1.20 -22.41
CA PRO A 440 14.08 0.46 -21.22
C PRO A 440 12.89 0.16 -20.31
N ALA A 441 12.75 -1.09 -19.90
CA ALA A 441 11.62 -1.55 -19.09
C ALA A 441 12.08 -2.39 -17.89
N LEU A 442 11.64 -2.03 -16.68
CA LEU A 442 11.75 -2.86 -15.48
C LEU A 442 10.37 -3.37 -15.11
N VAL A 443 10.24 -4.69 -15.03
CA VAL A 443 9.04 -5.36 -14.50
C VAL A 443 9.42 -6.19 -13.29
N TYR A 444 8.67 -6.05 -12.21
CA TYR A 444 8.90 -6.89 -11.03
C TYR A 444 7.59 -7.38 -10.42
N GLU A 445 7.60 -8.65 -10.07
CA GLU A 445 6.45 -9.39 -9.57
C GLU A 445 6.74 -9.98 -8.19
N SER A 446 5.72 -10.43 -7.51
CA SER A 446 5.78 -11.07 -6.20
C SER A 446 5.26 -12.51 -6.29
N GLU A 447 6.08 -13.50 -5.85
CA GLU A 447 5.76 -14.92 -6.03
C GLU A 447 4.43 -15.34 -5.39
N TRP A 448 4.12 -14.77 -4.22
CA TRP A 448 2.90 -15.06 -3.46
C TRP A 448 1.83 -13.97 -3.59
N ASP A 449 1.84 -13.29 -4.73
CA ASP A 449 0.82 -12.31 -5.05
C ASP A 449 -0.54 -12.98 -5.25
N LYS A 450 -1.53 -12.59 -4.46
CA LYS A 450 -2.89 -13.12 -4.58
C LYS A 450 -3.74 -12.36 -5.60
N ASP A 451 -3.28 -11.17 -6.01
CA ASP A 451 -4.01 -10.26 -6.88
C ASP A 451 -3.51 -10.33 -8.33
N VAL A 452 -2.23 -10.74 -8.54
CA VAL A 452 -1.61 -10.88 -9.86
C VAL A 452 -0.90 -12.22 -9.98
N PRO A 453 -1.14 -13.01 -11.04
CA PRO A 453 -0.44 -14.28 -11.28
C PRO A 453 0.98 -14.03 -11.78
N ALA A 454 1.92 -13.87 -10.86
CA ALA A 454 3.29 -13.38 -11.11
C ALA A 454 4.03 -14.12 -12.24
N LYS A 455 4.05 -15.45 -12.22
CA LYS A 455 4.79 -16.27 -13.21
C LYS A 455 4.16 -16.19 -14.60
N GLU A 456 2.84 -16.23 -14.65
CA GLU A 456 2.08 -16.15 -15.91
C GLU A 456 2.19 -14.75 -16.52
N SER A 457 1.99 -13.71 -15.70
CA SER A 457 2.13 -12.31 -16.11
C SER A 457 3.53 -12.00 -16.63
N ALA A 458 4.57 -12.40 -15.88
CA ALA A 458 5.96 -12.23 -16.30
C ALA A 458 6.24 -12.87 -17.67
N ALA A 459 5.78 -14.12 -17.88
CA ALA A 459 5.98 -14.83 -19.15
C ALA A 459 5.21 -14.20 -20.33
N ILE A 460 4.02 -13.65 -20.09
CA ILE A 460 3.24 -12.96 -21.13
C ILE A 460 3.92 -11.64 -21.50
N ILE A 461 4.31 -10.84 -20.51
CA ILE A 461 4.98 -9.55 -20.71
C ILE A 461 6.33 -9.76 -21.43
N GLU A 462 7.10 -10.77 -21.05
CA GLU A 462 8.38 -11.09 -21.70
C GLU A 462 8.19 -11.36 -23.20
N ARG A 463 7.27 -12.25 -23.55
CA ARG A 463 6.95 -12.54 -24.96
C ARG A 463 6.51 -11.29 -25.74
N ALA A 464 5.73 -10.40 -25.10
CA ALA A 464 5.28 -9.17 -25.71
C ALA A 464 6.44 -8.19 -25.97
N LEU A 465 7.37 -8.04 -25.02
CA LEU A 465 8.59 -7.24 -25.16
C LEU A 465 9.53 -7.82 -26.22
N GLU A 466 9.69 -9.14 -26.29
CA GLU A 466 10.46 -9.81 -27.35
C GLU A 466 9.86 -9.55 -28.73
N LYS A 467 8.53 -9.65 -28.84
CA LYS A 467 7.80 -9.32 -30.09
C LYS A 467 7.94 -7.86 -30.50
N ALA A 468 7.99 -6.94 -29.52
CA ALA A 468 8.32 -5.52 -29.74
C ALA A 468 9.77 -5.30 -30.25
N GLY A 469 10.62 -6.31 -30.16
CA GLY A 469 12.06 -6.19 -30.44
C GLY A 469 12.83 -5.46 -29.34
N ASN A 470 12.25 -5.30 -28.15
CA ASN A 470 12.94 -4.68 -27.02
C ASN A 470 14.16 -5.51 -26.60
N LYS A 471 15.32 -4.85 -26.43
CA LYS A 471 16.59 -5.48 -26.01
C LYS A 471 17.04 -5.02 -24.63
N ASP A 472 16.33 -4.08 -24.02
CA ASP A 472 16.68 -3.46 -22.75
C ASP A 472 15.51 -3.59 -21.76
N TYR A 473 15.28 -4.81 -21.30
CA TYR A 473 14.30 -5.06 -20.25
C TYR A 473 14.84 -5.96 -19.14
N THR A 474 14.26 -5.81 -17.97
CA THR A 474 14.54 -6.66 -16.81
C THR A 474 13.20 -7.11 -16.23
N ILE A 475 13.01 -8.43 -16.09
CA ILE A 475 11.85 -9.01 -15.41
C ILE A 475 12.34 -9.78 -14.19
N LYS A 476 11.77 -9.50 -13.02
CA LYS A 476 12.15 -10.13 -11.76
C LYS A 476 10.93 -10.57 -10.96
N ILE A 477 10.90 -11.82 -10.56
CA ILE A 477 9.94 -12.34 -9.57
C ILE A 477 10.66 -12.44 -8.23
N PHE A 478 10.14 -11.76 -7.21
CA PHE A 478 10.67 -11.82 -5.86
C PHE A 478 10.05 -13.01 -5.12
N PRO A 479 10.88 -13.92 -4.57
CA PRO A 479 10.39 -15.05 -3.81
C PRO A 479 9.76 -14.58 -2.48
N LYS A 480 8.82 -15.37 -1.97
CA LYS A 480 8.18 -15.13 -0.66
C LYS A 480 7.73 -13.69 -0.45
N SER A 481 7.17 -13.08 -1.45
CA SER A 481 6.64 -11.71 -1.37
C SER A 481 5.21 -11.63 -1.92
N GLN A 482 4.46 -10.63 -1.49
CA GLN A 482 3.07 -10.42 -1.85
C GLN A 482 2.87 -9.11 -2.63
N HIS A 483 1.64 -8.80 -3.06
CA HIS A 483 1.24 -7.73 -3.99
C HIS A 483 1.94 -6.38 -3.78
N GLY A 484 2.18 -5.94 -2.55
CA GLY A 484 2.94 -4.70 -2.24
C GLY A 484 4.46 -4.88 -2.17
N GLN A 485 5.02 -5.99 -2.70
CA GLN A 485 6.42 -6.42 -2.59
C GLN A 485 6.91 -6.53 -1.13
N TRP A 486 5.99 -6.74 -0.21
CA TRP A 486 6.31 -7.05 1.18
C TRP A 486 6.85 -8.47 1.26
N ALA A 487 7.98 -8.63 1.93
CA ALA A 487 8.47 -9.95 2.28
C ALA A 487 7.49 -10.65 3.22
N MET A 488 7.33 -11.96 3.05
CA MET A 488 6.40 -12.78 3.80
C MET A 488 7.16 -13.79 4.65
N GLU A 489 6.71 -13.95 5.89
CA GLU A 489 7.17 -15.03 6.75
C GLU A 489 6.52 -16.36 6.33
N THR A 490 5.22 -16.31 6.06
CA THR A 490 4.41 -17.42 5.57
C THR A 490 3.43 -16.94 4.50
N GLU A 491 3.15 -17.79 3.49
CA GLU A 491 2.12 -17.48 2.51
C GLU A 491 0.72 -17.59 3.14
N TYR A 492 0.52 -18.61 3.95
CA TYR A 492 -0.74 -18.87 4.65
C TYR A 492 -0.47 -19.46 6.03
N PRO A 493 -1.08 -18.95 7.12
CA PRO A 493 -1.78 -17.67 7.15
C PRO A 493 -0.86 -16.51 6.75
N TYR A 494 -1.42 -15.49 6.12
CA TYR A 494 -0.69 -14.32 5.67
C TYR A 494 0.05 -13.62 6.82
N ASN A 495 1.37 -13.53 6.70
CA ASN A 495 2.21 -12.89 7.71
C ASN A 495 3.33 -12.04 7.05
N PRO A 496 3.02 -10.77 6.72
CA PRO A 496 3.98 -9.87 6.08
C PRO A 496 5.00 -9.35 7.08
N LEU A 497 6.24 -9.22 6.61
CA LEU A 497 7.32 -8.55 7.33
C LEU A 497 7.34 -7.04 7.02
N SER A 498 8.05 -6.26 7.84
CA SER A 498 8.12 -4.80 7.69
C SER A 498 9.09 -4.33 6.59
N HIS A 499 9.50 -5.19 5.68
CA HIS A 499 10.42 -4.82 4.61
C HIS A 499 9.91 -5.20 3.22
N ARG A 500 10.27 -4.35 2.25
CA ARG A 500 9.98 -4.52 0.84
C ARG A 500 11.23 -4.94 0.08
N VAL A 501 11.08 -5.93 -0.79
CA VAL A 501 12.20 -6.60 -1.46
C VAL A 501 12.69 -5.92 -2.74
N HIS A 502 11.93 -4.96 -3.28
CA HIS A 502 12.14 -4.44 -4.63
C HIS A 502 13.03 -3.18 -4.71
N TYR A 503 13.22 -2.43 -3.62
CA TYR A 503 13.86 -1.11 -3.70
C TYR A 503 15.30 -1.14 -4.23
N ASP A 504 16.10 -2.14 -3.83
CA ASP A 504 17.46 -2.26 -4.35
C ASP A 504 17.49 -2.48 -5.86
N LEU A 505 16.64 -3.37 -6.38
CA LEU A 505 16.51 -3.59 -7.81
C LEU A 505 16.06 -2.30 -8.51
N LEU A 506 14.99 -1.67 -8.02
CA LEU A 506 14.39 -0.49 -8.62
C LEU A 506 15.41 0.64 -8.75
N PHE A 507 16.06 1.05 -7.65
CA PHE A 507 16.99 2.18 -7.69
C PHE A 507 18.31 1.85 -8.39
N ASN A 508 18.83 0.63 -8.27
CA ASN A 508 20.01 0.22 -9.01
C ASN A 508 19.73 0.16 -10.53
N TRP A 509 18.55 -0.27 -10.93
CA TRP A 509 18.13 -0.26 -12.33
C TRP A 509 17.91 1.17 -12.82
N LEU A 510 17.13 1.98 -12.10
CA LEU A 510 16.83 3.37 -12.46
C LEU A 510 18.11 4.18 -12.67
N LEU A 511 19.06 4.13 -11.73
CA LEU A 511 20.32 4.90 -11.79
C LEU A 511 21.27 4.45 -12.90
N ARG A 512 21.08 3.29 -13.51
CA ARG A 512 21.79 2.88 -14.72
C ARG A 512 21.17 3.48 -15.98
N HIS A 513 19.88 3.79 -15.98
CA HIS A 513 19.13 4.26 -17.14
C HIS A 513 18.92 5.78 -17.16
N VAL A 514 19.29 6.49 -16.10
CA VAL A 514 19.22 7.95 -16.03
C VAL A 514 20.58 8.57 -15.71
N LYS A 515 20.81 9.78 -16.20
CA LYS A 515 22.00 10.57 -15.90
C LYS A 515 21.64 11.61 -14.82
N ALA A 516 21.58 11.18 -13.58
CA ALA A 516 21.36 12.10 -12.48
C ALA A 516 22.62 12.98 -12.26
N PRO A 517 22.47 14.30 -12.05
CA PRO A 517 23.60 15.14 -11.66
C PRO A 517 24.26 14.58 -10.40
N ARG A 518 25.59 14.47 -10.41
CA ARG A 518 26.35 14.04 -9.23
C ARG A 518 26.18 15.07 -8.11
N ARG A 519 26.03 14.60 -6.89
CA ARG A 519 25.95 15.44 -5.68
C ARG A 519 27.25 16.12 -5.37
#